data_a1ff0bfa9e55d54be421039287538d9c
#
_entry.id   a1ff0bfa9e55d54be421039287538d9c
#
_cell.length_a   1.000
_cell.length_b   1.000
_cell.length_c   1.000
_cell.angle_alpha   90.00
_cell.angle_beta   90.00
_cell.angle_gamma   90.00
#
_symmetry.space_group_name_H-M   'P 1'
#
loop_
_entity.id
_entity.type
_entity.pdbx_description
1 polymer ?
#
loop_
_entity_poly.entity_id
_entity_poly.type
_entity_poly.pdbx_seq_one_letter_code
_entity_poly.pdbx_strand_id
1 'polypeptide(L)'
;MRTLVDAVLQIAQSAATDELAPAVLIAGCTSNAGKSVLVTALCAVLRHRGLRVAPFKAQNMSNNAAVTPDGGEIGRAQYVQAKASGITPSTFLNPILLKPRSDQRSQLIVHGKPVADVGARDYFPDRRGLRKLCVEDLQQLRREYDIVVCEGAGSPAEVNLRATDISNMGLAAAASIPVIVVGDIDRGGVLAHFVGTFELLDDADRELLQGFIVNKFRGDEALLEPGLVTVEERTGVPVLGVVPFVQGYWYGAEDSLQAVEGQYVGVPQPAAGTTRLRIAAIRYPRLANATDLEALSYEPGVDVYWARHPGEVETADAVVLPGSKDTLADLQWLRSRGLDKAVTQAGAAGKMVMGLCGGYQMLGCFLVDEAESVSGLGLLPVKICYASTKTVAEFSGSLVSLPAGGVQGSAQAVTYPVQGYEIHEGCSTYLDGEPLLNYTDGTPEGCRVGTVWGTHCHGFFHNDAVRQLWLRHVAQSVGKTGFVLHEPPISATAVEEAQVDLLRCAIDHCPAR
;
A
#
# COMPACT_ATOMS: atom_id res chain seq x y z
N MET A 1 -13.42 23.79 -22.44
CA MET A 1 -14.26 23.66 -21.21
C MET A 1 -13.27 23.56 -20.05
N ARG A 2 -13.48 24.28 -18.96
CA ARG A 2 -12.60 24.23 -17.78
C ARG A 2 -12.72 22.84 -17.13
N THR A 3 -11.60 22.24 -16.75
CA THR A 3 -11.59 20.92 -16.09
C THR A 3 -11.53 21.04 -14.58
N LEU A 4 -11.88 19.97 -13.87
CA LEU A 4 -11.71 19.89 -12.42
C LEU A 4 -10.26 20.19 -11.99
N VAL A 5 -9.27 19.71 -12.77
CA VAL A 5 -7.84 19.96 -12.50
C VAL A 5 -7.51 21.44 -12.62
N ASP A 6 -8.12 22.16 -13.58
CA ASP A 6 -7.93 23.62 -13.73
C ASP A 6 -8.50 24.37 -12.52
N ALA A 7 -9.64 23.90 -11.98
CA ALA A 7 -10.22 24.47 -10.76
C ALA A 7 -9.31 24.23 -9.54
N VAL A 8 -8.78 23.04 -9.38
CA VAL A 8 -7.82 22.69 -8.31
C VAL A 8 -6.55 23.53 -8.44
N LEU A 9 -5.99 23.67 -9.65
CA LEU A 9 -4.81 24.52 -9.89
C LEU A 9 -5.05 25.98 -9.53
N GLN A 10 -6.20 26.53 -9.91
CA GLN A 10 -6.53 27.93 -9.57
C GLN A 10 -6.63 28.13 -8.04
N ILE A 11 -7.22 27.18 -7.33
CA ILE A 11 -7.29 27.22 -5.87
C ILE A 11 -5.88 27.10 -5.27
N ALA A 12 -5.06 26.15 -5.73
CA ALA A 12 -3.68 25.99 -5.26
C ALA A 12 -2.84 27.27 -5.45
N GLN A 13 -3.08 28.01 -6.54
CA GLN A 13 -2.35 29.24 -6.85
C GLN A 13 -2.52 30.32 -5.78
N SER A 14 -3.60 30.33 -5.00
CA SER A 14 -3.81 31.27 -3.90
C SER A 14 -2.79 31.14 -2.78
N ALA A 15 -2.14 29.99 -2.66
CA ALA A 15 -1.07 29.73 -1.68
C ALA A 15 0.33 30.10 -2.20
N ALA A 16 0.48 30.44 -3.49
CA ALA A 16 1.79 30.77 -4.07
C ALA A 16 2.31 32.11 -3.52
N THR A 17 3.62 32.16 -3.34
CA THR A 17 4.37 33.39 -3.02
C THR A 17 5.58 33.48 -3.95
N ASP A 18 6.36 34.57 -3.85
CA ASP A 18 7.59 34.73 -4.64
C ASP A 18 8.61 33.61 -4.35
N GLU A 19 8.55 33.00 -3.16
CA GLU A 19 9.50 31.96 -2.71
C GLU A 19 8.92 30.54 -2.69
N LEU A 20 7.59 30.41 -2.65
CA LEU A 20 6.90 29.12 -2.44
C LEU A 20 5.91 28.84 -3.56
N ALA A 21 6.06 27.70 -4.20
CA ALA A 21 5.14 27.22 -5.23
C ALA A 21 3.70 27.01 -4.69
N PRO A 22 2.69 26.97 -5.59
CA PRO A 22 1.33 26.58 -5.27
C PRO A 22 1.27 25.28 -4.45
N ALA A 23 0.31 25.21 -3.52
CA ALA A 23 0.00 24.00 -2.81
C ALA A 23 -1.49 23.92 -2.47
N VAL A 24 -2.03 22.71 -2.37
CA VAL A 24 -3.43 22.45 -2.00
C VAL A 24 -3.52 21.20 -1.14
N LEU A 25 -4.38 21.21 -0.13
CA LEU A 25 -4.67 20.05 0.70
C LEU A 25 -5.98 19.39 0.25
N ILE A 26 -5.89 18.12 -0.11
CA ILE A 26 -7.05 17.25 -0.39
C ILE A 26 -7.41 16.51 0.90
N ALA A 27 -8.42 16.98 1.60
CA ALA A 27 -8.98 16.35 2.80
C ALA A 27 -10.21 15.50 2.44
N GLY A 28 -10.69 14.67 3.33
CA GLY A 28 -11.87 13.83 3.07
C GLY A 28 -12.90 13.94 4.19
N CYS A 29 -14.18 13.94 3.87
CA CYS A 29 -15.23 13.89 4.89
C CYS A 29 -15.08 12.68 5.82
N THR A 30 -14.57 11.57 5.28
CA THR A 30 -14.42 10.29 5.99
C THR A 30 -13.12 9.60 5.57
N SER A 31 -12.71 8.59 6.35
CA SER A 31 -11.77 7.59 5.86
C SER A 31 -12.32 6.91 4.61
N ASN A 32 -11.45 6.52 3.69
CA ASN A 32 -11.81 5.88 2.41
C ASN A 32 -12.65 6.73 1.45
N ALA A 33 -12.75 8.06 1.66
CA ALA A 33 -13.38 8.96 0.70
C ALA A 33 -12.69 8.98 -0.69
N GLY A 34 -11.51 8.39 -0.80
CA GLY A 34 -10.74 8.28 -2.03
C GLY A 34 -9.69 9.37 -2.19
N LYS A 35 -9.25 10.00 -1.08
CA LYS A 35 -8.17 11.01 -1.09
C LYS A 35 -6.94 10.55 -1.84
N SER A 36 -6.38 9.40 -1.45
CA SER A 36 -5.12 8.87 -2.01
C SER A 36 -5.23 8.60 -3.50
N VAL A 37 -6.37 8.05 -3.95
CA VAL A 37 -6.67 7.83 -5.38
C VAL A 37 -6.74 9.15 -6.14
N LEU A 38 -7.45 10.15 -5.59
CA LEU A 38 -7.57 11.46 -6.22
C LEU A 38 -6.23 12.19 -6.27
N VAL A 39 -5.44 12.15 -5.20
CA VAL A 39 -4.08 12.74 -5.17
C VAL A 39 -3.17 12.05 -6.19
N THR A 40 -3.20 10.72 -6.29
CA THR A 40 -2.45 9.98 -7.32
C THR A 40 -2.85 10.43 -8.72
N ALA A 41 -4.15 10.55 -8.98
CA ALA A 41 -4.66 11.00 -10.28
C ALA A 41 -4.25 12.45 -10.60
N LEU A 42 -4.40 13.36 -9.63
CA LEU A 42 -3.97 14.76 -9.79
C LEU A 42 -2.47 14.85 -10.08
N CYS A 43 -1.63 14.13 -9.34
CA CYS A 43 -0.19 14.07 -9.60
C CYS A 43 0.12 13.58 -11.02
N ALA A 44 -0.55 12.51 -11.48
CA ALA A 44 -0.36 11.98 -12.82
C ALA A 44 -0.79 12.97 -13.92
N VAL A 45 -1.94 13.65 -13.75
CA VAL A 45 -2.41 14.68 -14.71
C VAL A 45 -1.47 15.86 -14.74
N LEU A 46 -1.07 16.38 -13.58
CA LEU A 46 -0.18 17.55 -13.48
C LEU A 46 1.19 17.27 -14.11
N ARG A 47 1.75 16.09 -13.85
CA ARG A 47 2.96 15.62 -14.53
C ARG A 47 2.77 15.54 -16.05
N HIS A 48 1.65 14.97 -16.51
CA HIS A 48 1.35 14.87 -17.94
C HIS A 48 1.24 16.24 -18.61
N ARG A 49 0.81 17.27 -17.86
CA ARG A 49 0.78 18.68 -18.30
C ARG A 49 2.15 19.37 -18.21
N GLY A 50 3.21 18.65 -17.87
CA GLY A 50 4.59 19.15 -17.84
C GLY A 50 5.02 19.84 -16.55
N LEU A 51 4.24 19.76 -15.48
CA LEU A 51 4.60 20.31 -14.17
C LEU A 51 5.44 19.31 -13.37
N ARG A 52 6.43 19.83 -12.63
CA ARG A 52 7.13 19.06 -11.59
C ARG A 52 6.27 19.08 -10.33
N VAL A 53 5.57 17.99 -10.07
CA VAL A 53 4.62 17.85 -8.95
C VAL A 53 5.18 16.97 -7.85
N ALA A 54 5.03 17.38 -6.59
CA ALA A 54 5.30 16.55 -5.43
C ALA A 54 4.00 16.22 -4.68
N PRO A 55 3.73 14.94 -4.37
CA PRO A 55 2.74 14.58 -3.37
C PRO A 55 3.31 14.84 -1.96
N PHE A 56 2.44 15.10 -0.99
CA PHE A 56 2.83 15.24 0.40
C PHE A 56 1.73 14.75 1.34
N LYS A 57 2.07 13.90 2.29
CA LYS A 57 1.16 13.50 3.38
C LYS A 57 1.89 13.60 4.70
N ALA A 58 1.56 14.61 5.48
CA ALA A 58 2.24 14.92 6.73
C ALA A 58 2.26 13.73 7.69
N GLN A 59 1.12 13.05 7.84
CA GLN A 59 0.99 11.84 8.65
C GLN A 59 0.21 10.78 7.89
N ASN A 60 0.75 9.57 7.83
CA ASN A 60 0.01 8.38 7.42
C ASN A 60 -0.11 7.36 8.56
N MET A 61 -1.16 6.55 8.56
CA MET A 61 -1.34 5.41 9.45
C MET A 61 -1.62 4.18 8.59
N SER A 62 -0.59 3.33 8.40
CA SER A 62 -0.69 2.15 7.54
C SER A 62 0.37 1.12 7.89
N ASN A 63 0.03 -0.17 7.75
CA ASN A 63 1.00 -1.27 7.78
C ASN A 63 1.59 -1.57 6.40
N ASN A 64 1.06 -0.97 5.33
CA ASN A 64 1.63 -1.06 3.99
C ASN A 64 2.66 0.07 3.79
N ALA A 65 3.91 -0.29 3.64
CA ALA A 65 5.02 0.63 3.49
C ALA A 65 5.98 0.18 2.37
N ALA A 66 6.77 1.11 1.88
CA ALA A 66 7.86 0.85 0.95
C ALA A 66 9.14 1.54 1.44
N VAL A 67 10.30 1.02 1.04
CA VAL A 67 11.60 1.64 1.30
C VAL A 67 11.89 2.69 0.23
N THR A 68 12.51 3.77 0.66
CA THR A 68 12.93 4.88 -0.21
C THR A 68 14.45 4.86 -0.39
N PRO A 69 15.00 5.34 -1.52
CA PRO A 69 16.44 5.37 -1.77
C PRO A 69 17.26 6.16 -0.74
N ASP A 70 16.63 7.08 0.00
CA ASP A 70 17.23 7.79 1.14
C ASP A 70 17.32 6.93 2.43
N GLY A 71 16.99 5.65 2.35
CA GLY A 71 17.18 4.66 3.41
C GLY A 71 16.13 4.71 4.53
N GLY A 72 14.93 5.16 4.22
CA GLY A 72 13.81 5.18 5.14
C GLY A 72 12.59 4.43 4.62
N GLU A 73 11.51 4.41 5.40
CA GLU A 73 10.23 3.84 5.01
C GLU A 73 9.13 4.91 4.94
N ILE A 74 8.29 4.84 3.92
CA ILE A 74 7.09 5.67 3.76
C ILE A 74 5.86 4.81 3.52
N GLY A 75 4.66 5.39 3.71
CA GLY A 75 3.41 4.73 3.36
C GLY A 75 3.36 4.35 1.88
N ARG A 76 2.83 3.17 1.58
CA ARG A 76 2.74 2.65 0.19
C ARG A 76 2.00 3.62 -0.74
N ALA A 77 0.94 4.27 -0.27
CA ALA A 77 0.19 5.24 -1.08
C ALA A 77 1.09 6.41 -1.54
N GLN A 78 1.95 6.96 -0.67
CA GLN A 78 2.86 8.06 -1.02
C GLN A 78 3.98 7.60 -1.96
N TYR A 79 4.41 6.35 -1.84
CA TYR A 79 5.33 5.72 -2.79
C TYR A 79 4.69 5.65 -4.21
N VAL A 80 3.43 5.23 -4.30
CA VAL A 80 2.67 5.19 -5.57
C VAL A 80 2.46 6.60 -6.13
N GLN A 81 2.12 7.57 -5.29
CA GLN A 81 1.95 8.97 -5.67
C GLN A 81 3.25 9.58 -6.20
N ALA A 82 4.40 9.28 -5.59
CA ALA A 82 5.70 9.71 -6.08
C ALA A 82 6.01 9.14 -7.48
N LYS A 83 5.73 7.85 -7.70
CA LYS A 83 5.85 7.22 -9.03
C LYS A 83 4.90 7.86 -10.06
N ALA A 84 3.65 8.12 -9.69
CA ALA A 84 2.69 8.82 -10.55
C ALA A 84 3.17 10.24 -10.92
N SER A 85 3.84 10.92 -9.99
CA SER A 85 4.50 12.21 -10.20
C SER A 85 5.77 12.13 -11.05
N GLY A 86 6.34 10.92 -11.24
CA GLY A 86 7.62 10.70 -11.93
C GLY A 86 8.84 11.19 -11.14
N ILE A 87 8.74 11.22 -9.83
CA ILE A 87 9.83 11.62 -8.94
C ILE A 87 10.32 10.42 -8.12
N THR A 88 11.55 10.52 -7.63
CA THR A 88 12.11 9.54 -6.71
C THR A 88 11.39 9.62 -5.36
N PRO A 89 10.84 8.51 -4.83
CA PRO A 89 10.26 8.50 -3.50
C PRO A 89 11.29 8.90 -2.44
N SER A 90 10.89 9.74 -1.49
CA SER A 90 11.73 10.13 -0.35
C SER A 90 10.92 10.24 0.94
N THR A 91 11.61 10.21 2.07
CA THR A 91 10.98 10.30 3.39
C THR A 91 10.34 11.66 3.66
N PHE A 92 10.72 12.71 2.93
CA PHE A 92 10.11 14.04 2.99
C PHE A 92 8.66 14.06 2.47
N LEU A 93 8.27 13.12 1.62
CA LEU A 93 6.91 13.03 1.08
C LEU A 93 5.90 12.53 2.12
N ASN A 94 6.39 11.80 3.14
CA ASN A 94 5.59 11.28 4.26
C ASN A 94 6.43 11.26 5.54
N PRO A 95 6.65 12.45 6.17
CA PRO A 95 7.56 12.56 7.30
C PRO A 95 7.13 11.79 8.55
N ILE A 96 5.83 11.58 8.75
CA ILE A 96 5.30 10.84 9.90
C ILE A 96 4.51 9.63 9.41
N LEU A 97 4.95 8.44 9.83
CA LEU A 97 4.23 7.19 9.59
C LEU A 97 3.95 6.50 10.93
N LEU A 98 2.68 6.16 11.16
CA LEU A 98 2.25 5.34 12.29
C LEU A 98 1.95 3.93 11.78
N LYS A 99 2.62 2.93 12.36
CA LYS A 99 2.36 1.51 12.05
C LYS A 99 1.67 0.85 13.24
N PRO A 100 0.34 0.57 13.15
CA PRO A 100 -0.39 -0.08 14.23
C PRO A 100 0.22 -1.45 14.57
N ARG A 101 0.62 -1.63 15.85
CA ARG A 101 1.05 -2.91 16.42
C ARG A 101 -0.08 -3.63 17.14
N SER A 102 -0.97 -2.84 17.77
CA SER A 102 -2.17 -3.33 18.46
C SER A 102 -3.27 -2.27 18.38
N ASP A 103 -4.44 -2.56 18.96
CA ASP A 103 -5.57 -1.62 18.99
C ASP A 103 -5.25 -0.32 19.74
N GLN A 104 -4.21 -0.32 20.59
CA GLN A 104 -3.86 0.82 21.45
C GLN A 104 -2.46 1.37 21.21
N ARG A 105 -1.60 0.70 20.45
CA ARG A 105 -0.19 1.10 20.25
C ARG A 105 0.20 1.07 18.78
N SER A 106 0.99 2.08 18.42
CA SER A 106 1.58 2.20 17.07
C SER A 106 3.08 2.49 17.18
N GLN A 107 3.86 1.99 16.25
CA GLN A 107 5.23 2.42 16.07
C GLN A 107 5.23 3.77 15.36
N LEU A 108 5.81 4.79 15.99
CA LEU A 108 6.04 6.11 15.41
C LEU A 108 7.33 6.08 14.59
N ILE A 109 7.21 6.47 13.34
CA ILE A 109 8.30 6.59 12.38
C ILE A 109 8.37 8.04 11.95
N VAL A 110 9.55 8.64 12.05
CA VAL A 110 9.82 10.03 11.64
C VAL A 110 10.94 10.01 10.60
N HIS A 111 10.70 10.64 9.44
CA HIS A 111 11.61 10.59 8.27
C HIS A 111 12.13 9.17 8.03
N GLY A 112 11.19 8.22 7.94
CA GLY A 112 11.47 6.83 7.62
C GLY A 112 12.17 6.00 8.70
N LYS A 113 12.46 6.58 9.88
CA LYS A 113 13.16 5.89 10.97
C LYS A 113 12.25 5.69 12.19
N PRO A 114 12.23 4.50 12.81
CA PRO A 114 11.47 4.26 14.02
C PRO A 114 12.04 5.10 15.18
N VAL A 115 11.16 5.79 15.89
CA VAL A 115 11.53 6.70 16.99
C VAL A 115 11.01 6.18 18.34
N ALA A 116 9.75 5.72 18.38
CA ALA A 116 9.11 5.28 19.61
C ALA A 116 7.92 4.35 19.33
N ASP A 117 7.51 3.60 20.35
CA ASP A 117 6.18 2.98 20.40
C ASP A 117 5.25 3.87 21.21
N VAL A 118 4.19 4.36 20.59
CA VAL A 118 3.27 5.35 21.17
C VAL A 118 1.86 4.80 21.31
N GLY A 119 1.20 5.15 22.41
CA GLY A 119 -0.23 4.98 22.57
C GLY A 119 -0.99 6.24 22.16
N ALA A 120 -2.29 6.13 21.92
CA ALA A 120 -3.11 7.29 21.58
C ALA A 120 -3.04 8.40 22.63
N ARG A 121 -3.01 8.02 23.92
CA ARG A 121 -2.92 8.96 25.04
C ARG A 121 -1.59 9.71 25.13
N ASP A 122 -0.51 9.12 24.64
CA ASP A 122 0.84 9.70 24.65
C ASP A 122 1.11 10.51 23.39
N TYR A 123 0.57 10.08 22.26
CA TYR A 123 0.84 10.68 20.96
C TYR A 123 0.02 11.94 20.68
N PHE A 124 -1.30 11.91 20.96
CA PHE A 124 -2.19 13.02 20.58
C PHE A 124 -2.05 14.31 21.41
N PRO A 125 -1.66 14.32 22.71
CA PRO A 125 -1.65 15.53 23.52
C PRO A 125 -0.68 16.62 23.07
N ASP A 126 0.51 16.26 22.55
CA ASP A 126 1.48 17.25 22.08
C ASP A 126 2.19 16.81 20.81
N ARG A 127 1.71 17.30 19.68
CA ARG A 127 2.30 17.09 18.35
C ARG A 127 2.85 18.38 17.72
N ARG A 128 3.04 19.44 18.51
CA ARG A 128 3.50 20.74 17.98
C ARG A 128 4.86 20.67 17.31
N GLY A 129 5.80 19.91 17.88
CA GLY A 129 7.11 19.67 17.26
C GLY A 129 6.99 18.93 15.92
N LEU A 130 6.13 17.91 15.84
CA LEU A 130 5.87 17.18 14.60
C LEU A 130 5.18 18.04 13.55
N ARG A 131 4.23 18.92 13.95
CA ARG A 131 3.60 19.86 13.02
C ARG A 131 4.62 20.83 12.42
N LYS A 132 5.53 21.38 13.23
CA LYS A 132 6.60 22.26 12.75
C LYS A 132 7.47 21.54 11.71
N LEU A 133 7.91 20.33 12.00
CA LEU A 133 8.68 19.50 11.07
C LEU A 133 7.92 19.28 9.75
N CYS A 134 6.64 18.89 9.80
CA CYS A 134 5.84 18.69 8.59
C CYS A 134 5.67 19.96 7.75
N VAL A 135 5.56 21.15 8.40
CA VAL A 135 5.48 22.43 7.69
C VAL A 135 6.81 22.78 7.04
N GLU A 136 7.93 22.54 7.72
CA GLU A 136 9.28 22.77 7.18
C GLU A 136 9.53 21.89 5.94
N ASP A 137 9.18 20.60 6.00
CA ASP A 137 9.28 19.67 4.88
C ASP A 137 8.40 20.11 3.69
N LEU A 138 7.13 20.47 3.97
CA LEU A 138 6.23 20.98 2.95
C LEU A 138 6.78 22.24 2.27
N GLN A 139 7.33 23.18 3.04
CA GLN A 139 7.94 24.38 2.49
C GLN A 139 9.18 24.08 1.65
N GLN A 140 9.98 23.07 2.03
CA GLN A 140 11.10 22.61 1.22
C GLN A 140 10.61 22.08 -0.14
N LEU A 141 9.61 21.20 -0.14
CA LEU A 141 9.02 20.69 -1.39
C LEU A 141 8.45 21.82 -2.26
N ARG A 142 7.82 22.84 -1.66
CA ARG A 142 7.30 24.00 -2.39
C ARG A 142 8.40 24.90 -3.01
N ARG A 143 9.64 24.79 -2.54
CA ARG A 143 10.80 25.48 -3.18
C ARG A 143 11.38 24.66 -4.34
N GLU A 144 11.22 23.35 -4.31
CA GLU A 144 11.85 22.43 -5.25
C GLU A 144 10.95 22.06 -6.44
N TYR A 145 9.63 22.09 -6.26
CA TYR A 145 8.64 21.66 -7.24
C TYR A 145 7.76 22.84 -7.71
N ASP A 146 7.05 22.64 -8.82
CA ASP A 146 6.19 23.66 -9.41
C ASP A 146 4.82 23.70 -8.70
N ILE A 147 4.42 22.59 -8.05
CA ILE A 147 3.22 22.46 -7.23
C ILE A 147 3.35 21.31 -6.23
N VAL A 148 2.76 21.44 -5.03
CA VAL A 148 2.63 20.36 -4.06
C VAL A 148 1.16 20.02 -3.84
N VAL A 149 0.81 18.74 -4.01
CA VAL A 149 -0.53 18.21 -3.72
C VAL A 149 -0.47 17.44 -2.39
N CYS A 150 -1.02 18.06 -1.35
CA CYS A 150 -1.05 17.49 -0.01
C CYS A 150 -2.26 16.59 0.16
N GLU A 151 -2.10 15.50 0.93
CA GLU A 151 -3.15 14.58 1.33
C GLU A 151 -3.40 14.65 2.83
N GLY A 152 -4.67 14.85 3.23
CA GLY A 152 -5.08 14.82 4.63
C GLY A 152 -5.21 13.37 5.17
N ALA A 153 -5.33 13.24 6.48
CA ALA A 153 -5.57 11.97 7.17
C ALA A 153 -6.87 12.03 7.98
N GLY A 154 -7.73 11.00 7.86
CA GLY A 154 -9.05 11.01 8.50
C GLY A 154 -9.96 12.11 7.94
N SER A 155 -10.65 12.82 8.82
CA SER A 155 -11.55 13.93 8.49
C SER A 155 -11.08 15.25 9.11
N PRO A 156 -11.21 16.39 8.42
CA PRO A 156 -10.96 17.70 9.00
C PRO A 156 -11.97 18.06 10.09
N ALA A 157 -13.11 17.39 10.13
CA ALA A 157 -14.17 17.59 11.14
C ALA A 157 -13.94 16.87 12.47
N GLU A 158 -12.77 16.25 12.66
CA GLU A 158 -12.37 15.68 13.97
C GLU A 158 -11.92 16.78 14.93
N VAL A 159 -12.86 17.65 15.31
CA VAL A 159 -12.61 18.88 16.08
C VAL A 159 -12.00 18.61 17.46
N ASN A 160 -12.23 17.45 18.04
CA ASN A 160 -11.59 16.98 19.26
C ASN A 160 -10.07 16.82 19.14
N LEU A 161 -9.53 16.68 17.93
CA LEU A 161 -8.10 16.57 17.64
C LEU A 161 -7.50 17.85 17.03
N ARG A 162 -8.33 18.88 16.75
CA ARG A 162 -7.93 20.08 15.99
C ARG A 162 -6.73 20.82 16.59
N ALA A 163 -6.67 20.97 17.90
CA ALA A 163 -5.59 21.70 18.57
C ALA A 163 -4.19 21.10 18.30
N THR A 164 -4.12 19.79 18.12
CA THR A 164 -2.87 19.06 17.86
C THR A 164 -2.79 18.47 16.46
N ASP A 165 -3.73 18.82 15.57
CA ASP A 165 -3.77 18.33 14.20
C ASP A 165 -2.50 18.72 13.42
N ILE A 166 -1.94 17.77 12.69
CA ILE A 166 -0.75 17.91 11.88
C ILE A 166 -0.96 17.55 10.41
N SER A 167 -2.16 17.11 10.03
CA SER A 167 -2.43 16.50 8.73
C SER A 167 -3.61 17.09 7.95
N ASN A 168 -4.50 17.82 8.61
CA ASN A 168 -5.65 18.46 7.97
C ASN A 168 -5.61 19.98 8.19
N MET A 169 -6.62 20.57 8.89
CA MET A 169 -6.73 22.00 9.08
C MET A 169 -5.55 22.59 9.87
N GLY A 170 -4.94 21.81 10.77
CA GLY A 170 -3.75 22.22 11.52
C GLY A 170 -2.52 22.39 10.63
N LEU A 171 -2.33 21.54 9.63
CA LEU A 171 -1.30 21.70 8.60
C LEU A 171 -1.65 22.87 7.67
N ALA A 172 -2.88 22.92 7.17
CA ALA A 172 -3.34 23.92 6.22
C ALA A 172 -3.20 25.33 6.77
N ALA A 173 -3.63 25.56 8.02
CA ALA A 173 -3.49 26.85 8.69
C ALA A 173 -2.01 27.23 8.91
N ALA A 174 -1.18 26.28 9.38
CA ALA A 174 0.24 26.54 9.65
C ALA A 174 1.06 26.80 8.39
N ALA A 175 0.69 26.22 7.25
CA ALA A 175 1.35 26.38 5.95
C ALA A 175 0.66 27.40 5.03
N SER A 176 -0.47 27.99 5.47
CA SER A 176 -1.31 28.92 4.69
C SER A 176 -1.67 28.34 3.31
N ILE A 177 -2.25 27.14 3.27
CA ILE A 177 -2.67 26.48 2.04
C ILE A 177 -4.18 26.22 2.03
N PRO A 178 -4.85 26.33 0.86
CA PRO A 178 -6.26 26.07 0.72
C PRO A 178 -6.56 24.57 0.84
N VAL A 179 -7.79 24.26 1.24
CA VAL A 179 -8.31 22.92 1.45
C VAL A 179 -9.45 22.63 0.50
N ILE A 180 -9.45 21.44 -0.09
CA ILE A 180 -10.56 20.88 -0.86
C ILE A 180 -11.01 19.60 -0.15
N VAL A 181 -12.30 19.46 0.13
CA VAL A 181 -12.85 18.30 0.83
C VAL A 181 -13.52 17.35 -0.16
N VAL A 182 -13.12 16.09 -0.09
CA VAL A 182 -13.63 15.00 -0.95
C VAL A 182 -14.64 14.17 -0.18
N GLY A 183 -15.79 13.88 -0.80
CA GLY A 183 -16.82 13.01 -0.25
C GLY A 183 -17.10 11.80 -1.13
N ASP A 184 -17.29 10.62 -0.51
CA ASP A 184 -17.66 9.37 -1.16
C ASP A 184 -19.17 9.28 -1.30
N ILE A 185 -19.68 9.30 -2.55
CA ILE A 185 -21.14 9.19 -2.80
C ILE A 185 -21.61 7.73 -2.85
N ASP A 186 -20.74 6.78 -3.14
CA ASP A 186 -21.10 5.36 -3.30
C ASP A 186 -21.67 4.76 -2.00
N ARG A 187 -21.28 5.33 -0.84
CA ARG A 187 -21.80 4.93 0.48
C ARG A 187 -23.10 5.62 0.89
N GLY A 188 -23.53 6.62 0.13
CA GLY A 188 -24.68 7.47 0.49
C GLY A 188 -24.33 8.55 1.53
N GLY A 189 -25.17 9.58 1.63
CA GLY A 189 -25.07 10.64 2.64
C GLY A 189 -24.02 11.72 2.36
N VAL A 190 -23.37 11.75 1.20
CA VAL A 190 -22.28 12.69 0.88
C VAL A 190 -22.66 14.15 1.07
N LEU A 191 -23.89 14.56 0.69
CA LEU A 191 -24.36 15.93 0.84
C LEU A 191 -24.41 16.35 2.33
N ALA A 192 -24.91 15.45 3.18
CA ALA A 192 -24.92 15.67 4.63
C ALA A 192 -23.50 15.70 5.21
N HIS A 193 -22.58 14.88 4.68
CA HIS A 193 -21.18 14.91 5.09
C HIS A 193 -20.50 16.24 4.75
N PHE A 194 -20.76 16.85 3.59
CA PHE A 194 -20.20 18.16 3.24
C PHE A 194 -20.70 19.25 4.19
N VAL A 195 -22.02 19.35 4.36
CA VAL A 195 -22.62 20.34 5.27
C VAL A 195 -22.14 20.11 6.71
N GLY A 196 -22.17 18.86 7.19
CA GLY A 196 -21.71 18.53 8.55
C GLY A 196 -20.21 18.82 8.76
N THR A 197 -19.38 18.56 7.76
CA THR A 197 -17.96 18.90 7.82
C THR A 197 -17.78 20.41 7.94
N PHE A 198 -18.46 21.21 7.10
CA PHE A 198 -18.40 22.67 7.12
C PHE A 198 -18.88 23.23 8.47
N GLU A 199 -20.02 22.74 8.99
CA GLU A 199 -20.60 23.25 10.23
C GLU A 199 -19.74 22.96 11.47
N LEU A 200 -18.97 21.89 11.46
CA LEU A 200 -18.06 21.54 12.57
C LEU A 200 -16.75 22.31 12.56
N LEU A 201 -16.34 22.90 11.43
CA LEU A 201 -15.14 23.73 11.36
C LEU A 201 -15.38 25.08 12.04
N ASP A 202 -14.36 25.64 12.70
CA ASP A 202 -14.40 27.01 13.17
C ASP A 202 -14.24 28.01 12.00
N ASP A 203 -14.48 29.30 12.26
CA ASP A 203 -14.50 30.30 11.20
C ASP A 203 -13.16 30.43 10.47
N ALA A 204 -12.04 30.31 11.19
CA ALA A 204 -10.70 30.38 10.58
C ALA A 204 -10.42 29.17 9.67
N ASP A 205 -10.89 27.98 10.04
CA ASP A 205 -10.76 26.77 9.22
C ASP A 205 -11.71 26.81 8.02
N ARG A 206 -12.93 27.40 8.17
CA ARG A 206 -13.85 27.60 7.05
C ARG A 206 -13.29 28.48 5.97
N GLU A 207 -12.52 29.53 6.32
CA GLU A 207 -11.86 30.40 5.34
C GLU A 207 -10.85 29.65 4.45
N LEU A 208 -10.23 28.59 4.95
CA LEU A 208 -9.31 27.75 4.19
C LEU A 208 -10.04 26.76 3.26
N LEU A 209 -11.30 26.44 3.53
CA LEU A 209 -12.08 25.50 2.74
C LEU A 209 -12.58 26.16 1.45
N GLN A 210 -11.99 25.78 0.32
CA GLN A 210 -12.20 26.43 -0.97
C GLN A 210 -13.04 25.62 -1.95
N GLY A 211 -13.40 24.35 -1.62
CA GLY A 211 -14.23 23.56 -2.50
C GLY A 211 -14.54 22.17 -1.99
N PHE A 212 -15.57 21.59 -2.58
CA PHE A 212 -15.93 20.18 -2.41
C PHE A 212 -15.75 19.43 -3.71
N ILE A 213 -15.42 18.13 -3.63
CA ILE A 213 -15.40 17.20 -4.76
C ILE A 213 -16.23 15.98 -4.39
N VAL A 214 -17.24 15.68 -5.19
CA VAL A 214 -17.96 14.40 -5.11
C VAL A 214 -17.13 13.33 -5.80
N ASN A 215 -16.88 12.22 -5.12
CA ASN A 215 -16.06 11.13 -5.65
C ASN A 215 -16.86 9.83 -5.75
N LYS A 216 -16.40 8.93 -6.63
CA LYS A 216 -16.96 7.60 -6.89
C LYS A 216 -18.40 7.64 -7.41
N PHE A 217 -18.75 8.64 -8.20
CA PHE A 217 -20.10 8.79 -8.74
C PHE A 217 -20.41 7.72 -9.80
N ARG A 218 -21.63 7.21 -9.73
CA ARG A 218 -22.22 6.30 -10.72
C ARG A 218 -23.61 6.80 -11.09
N GLY A 219 -23.88 7.02 -12.34
CA GLY A 219 -25.20 7.39 -12.82
C GLY A 219 -25.21 8.69 -13.61
N ASP A 220 -26.37 9.37 -13.61
CA ASP A 220 -26.59 10.63 -14.33
C ASP A 220 -26.33 11.82 -13.38
N GLU A 221 -25.33 12.63 -13.68
CA GLU A 221 -24.96 13.82 -12.90
C GLU A 221 -26.07 14.86 -12.84
N ALA A 222 -26.93 14.94 -13.85
CA ALA A 222 -28.05 15.88 -13.86
C ALA A 222 -29.03 15.65 -12.70
N LEU A 223 -29.15 14.41 -12.22
CA LEU A 223 -29.99 14.07 -11.08
C LEU A 223 -29.37 14.51 -9.75
N LEU A 224 -28.05 14.70 -9.71
CA LEU A 224 -27.34 15.14 -8.50
C LEU A 224 -27.34 16.66 -8.35
N GLU A 225 -27.48 17.39 -9.44
CA GLU A 225 -27.38 18.86 -9.52
C GLU A 225 -28.18 19.62 -8.44
N PRO A 226 -29.48 19.35 -8.17
CA PRO A 226 -30.23 20.07 -7.14
C PRO A 226 -29.63 19.87 -5.73
N GLY A 227 -29.05 18.70 -5.47
CA GLY A 227 -28.38 18.40 -4.21
C GLY A 227 -27.07 19.17 -4.04
N LEU A 228 -26.31 19.34 -5.12
CA LEU A 228 -25.06 20.11 -5.12
C LEU A 228 -25.34 21.60 -4.89
N VAL A 229 -26.33 22.17 -5.58
CA VAL A 229 -26.80 23.56 -5.35
C VAL A 229 -27.19 23.75 -3.88
N THR A 230 -27.90 22.80 -3.28
CA THR A 230 -28.29 22.88 -1.86
C THR A 230 -27.07 22.93 -0.93
N VAL A 231 -26.00 22.17 -1.24
CA VAL A 231 -24.73 22.22 -0.46
C VAL A 231 -24.10 23.60 -0.59
N GLU A 232 -23.98 24.13 -1.81
CA GLU A 232 -23.39 25.45 -2.09
C GLU A 232 -24.16 26.58 -1.39
N GLU A 233 -25.49 26.57 -1.45
CA GLU A 233 -26.35 27.54 -0.78
C GLU A 233 -26.21 27.51 0.75
N ARG A 234 -26.02 26.32 1.34
CA ARG A 234 -25.87 26.16 2.80
C ARG A 234 -24.48 26.52 3.32
N THR A 235 -23.46 26.23 2.54
CA THR A 235 -22.06 26.37 3.00
C THR A 235 -21.35 27.59 2.45
N GLY A 236 -21.84 28.16 1.34
CA GLY A 236 -21.12 29.19 0.58
C GLY A 236 -19.88 28.67 -0.14
N VAL A 237 -19.62 27.35 -0.10
CA VAL A 237 -18.44 26.71 -0.68
C VAL A 237 -18.83 25.98 -1.96
N PRO A 238 -18.13 26.19 -3.10
CA PRO A 238 -18.49 25.59 -4.38
C PRO A 238 -18.21 24.08 -4.39
N VAL A 239 -19.03 23.33 -5.13
CA VAL A 239 -18.72 21.96 -5.54
C VAL A 239 -17.97 22.03 -6.86
N LEU A 240 -16.70 21.68 -6.85
CA LEU A 240 -15.78 21.86 -7.98
C LEU A 240 -15.99 20.87 -9.12
N GLY A 241 -16.54 19.70 -8.82
CA GLY A 241 -16.79 18.66 -9.81
C GLY A 241 -17.22 17.34 -9.20
N VAL A 242 -17.63 16.44 -10.09
CA VAL A 242 -18.09 15.09 -9.78
C VAL A 242 -17.16 14.09 -10.46
N VAL A 243 -16.39 13.35 -9.67
CA VAL A 243 -15.44 12.36 -10.16
C VAL A 243 -16.16 11.01 -10.33
N PRO A 244 -16.13 10.41 -11.52
CA PRO A 244 -16.76 9.12 -11.75
C PRO A 244 -16.08 8.00 -10.96
N PHE A 245 -16.84 6.95 -10.68
CA PHE A 245 -16.27 5.70 -10.20
C PHE A 245 -15.39 5.08 -11.29
N VAL A 246 -14.10 4.92 -11.00
CA VAL A 246 -13.14 4.37 -11.96
C VAL A 246 -13.22 2.86 -11.94
N GLN A 247 -13.89 2.29 -12.94
CA GLN A 247 -14.04 0.85 -13.08
C GLN A 247 -12.71 0.20 -13.43
N GLY A 248 -12.37 -0.91 -12.76
CA GLY A 248 -11.14 -1.65 -13.03
C GLY A 248 -9.88 -1.10 -12.33
N TYR A 249 -9.99 0.00 -11.59
CA TYR A 249 -8.91 0.46 -10.74
C TYR A 249 -8.89 -0.33 -9.41
N TRP A 250 -7.71 -0.84 -9.05
CA TRP A 250 -7.53 -1.65 -7.84
C TRP A 250 -6.11 -1.55 -7.24
N TYR A 251 -5.21 -0.80 -7.86
CA TYR A 251 -3.80 -0.69 -7.49
C TYR A 251 -3.56 0.22 -6.28
N GLY A 252 -2.58 -0.16 -5.43
CA GLY A 252 -2.08 0.70 -4.37
C GLY A 252 -3.01 0.83 -3.17
N ALA A 253 -3.61 -0.27 -2.71
CA ALA A 253 -4.41 -0.26 -1.48
C ALA A 253 -3.65 0.38 -0.32
N GLU A 254 -4.18 1.49 0.23
CA GLU A 254 -3.58 2.23 1.34
C GLU A 254 -3.54 1.39 2.62
N ASP A 255 -4.61 0.64 2.87
CA ASP A 255 -4.78 -0.16 4.08
C ASP A 255 -5.00 -1.64 3.81
N SER A 256 -4.41 -2.49 4.64
CA SER A 256 -4.70 -3.93 4.71
C SER A 256 -6.15 -4.23 5.11
N LEU A 257 -6.93 -3.24 5.56
CA LEU A 257 -8.36 -3.35 5.83
C LEU A 257 -9.20 -3.63 4.59
N GLN A 258 -8.69 -3.34 3.40
CA GLN A 258 -9.33 -3.69 2.12
C GLN A 258 -9.22 -5.19 1.79
N ALA A 259 -8.35 -5.93 2.48
CA ALA A 259 -8.25 -7.37 2.38
C ALA A 259 -9.45 -8.04 3.08
N VAL A 260 -10.54 -8.25 2.36
CA VAL A 260 -11.77 -8.88 2.87
C VAL A 260 -11.74 -10.37 2.57
N GLU A 261 -12.13 -11.17 3.56
CA GLU A 261 -12.22 -12.62 3.45
C GLU A 261 -13.04 -13.07 2.24
N GLY A 262 -12.53 -14.06 1.52
CA GLY A 262 -13.16 -14.61 0.32
C GLY A 262 -13.11 -13.71 -0.90
N GLN A 263 -12.64 -12.47 -0.77
CA GLN A 263 -12.43 -11.59 -1.91
C GLN A 263 -11.09 -11.87 -2.59
N TYR A 264 -11.04 -11.58 -3.89
CA TYR A 264 -9.82 -11.68 -4.67
C TYR A 264 -8.89 -10.50 -4.40
N VAL A 265 -7.58 -10.76 -4.53
CA VAL A 265 -6.56 -9.73 -4.69
C VAL A 265 -6.56 -9.32 -6.15
N GLY A 266 -6.75 -8.03 -6.41
CA GLY A 266 -6.90 -7.54 -7.78
C GLY A 266 -8.17 -8.02 -8.47
N VAL A 267 -8.14 -8.04 -9.79
CA VAL A 267 -9.26 -8.48 -10.65
C VAL A 267 -8.86 -9.75 -11.40
N PRO A 268 -9.51 -10.90 -11.14
CA PRO A 268 -9.20 -12.14 -11.83
C PRO A 268 -9.28 -12.00 -13.34
N GLN A 269 -8.20 -12.34 -14.05
CA GLN A 269 -8.14 -12.28 -15.50
C GLN A 269 -8.55 -13.65 -16.11
N PRO A 270 -9.14 -13.67 -17.32
CA PRO A 270 -9.41 -14.91 -18.04
C PRO A 270 -8.15 -15.76 -18.21
N ALA A 271 -8.27 -17.08 -18.06
CA ALA A 271 -7.14 -17.98 -18.25
C ALA A 271 -6.71 -18.00 -19.73
N ALA A 272 -5.40 -18.00 -19.98
CA ALA A 272 -4.84 -18.23 -21.32
C ALA A 272 -4.94 -19.71 -21.73
N GLY A 273 -4.91 -20.62 -20.74
CA GLY A 273 -5.07 -22.08 -20.92
C GLY A 273 -6.44 -22.59 -20.51
N THR A 274 -6.52 -23.90 -20.28
CA THR A 274 -7.77 -24.59 -19.91
C THR A 274 -7.99 -24.69 -18.40
N THR A 275 -6.98 -24.37 -17.58
CA THR A 275 -7.04 -24.45 -16.11
C THR A 275 -6.58 -23.18 -15.47
N ARG A 276 -7.05 -22.94 -14.24
CA ARG A 276 -6.68 -21.78 -13.41
C ARG A 276 -5.88 -22.26 -12.19
N LEU A 277 -5.02 -21.40 -11.67
CA LEU A 277 -4.36 -21.58 -10.37
C LEU A 277 -5.12 -20.81 -9.29
N ARG A 278 -5.38 -21.44 -8.18
CA ARG A 278 -6.02 -20.87 -7.00
C ARG A 278 -5.00 -20.75 -5.88
N ILE A 279 -4.71 -19.52 -5.46
CA ILE A 279 -3.70 -19.22 -4.46
C ILE A 279 -4.38 -18.67 -3.22
N ALA A 280 -4.28 -19.38 -2.09
CA ALA A 280 -4.80 -18.91 -0.81
C ALA A 280 -3.76 -18.01 -0.13
N ALA A 281 -4.09 -16.76 0.08
CA ALA A 281 -3.32 -15.80 0.86
C ALA A 281 -3.88 -15.73 2.28
N ILE A 282 -3.09 -16.05 3.29
CA ILE A 282 -3.57 -16.04 4.67
C ILE A 282 -3.85 -14.62 5.14
N ARG A 283 -5.09 -14.38 5.59
CA ARG A 283 -5.55 -13.08 6.08
C ARG A 283 -5.53 -13.05 7.62
N TYR A 284 -4.40 -12.76 8.23
CA TYR A 284 -4.33 -12.56 9.67
C TYR A 284 -4.62 -11.12 10.09
N PRO A 285 -4.88 -10.87 11.41
CA PRO A 285 -5.34 -9.56 11.90
C PRO A 285 -4.35 -8.42 11.65
N ARG A 286 -3.03 -8.69 11.76
CA ARG A 286 -1.98 -7.68 11.61
C ARG A 286 -1.21 -7.80 10.30
N LEU A 287 -1.96 -8.11 9.25
CA LEU A 287 -1.45 -8.17 7.87
C LEU A 287 -0.68 -6.89 7.53
N ALA A 288 0.50 -7.06 6.96
CA ALA A 288 1.36 -5.97 6.50
C ALA A 288 1.84 -6.25 5.06
N ASN A 289 2.04 -5.20 4.28
CA ASN A 289 2.47 -5.26 2.88
C ASN A 289 1.63 -6.25 2.03
N ALA A 290 0.31 -6.17 2.18
CA ALA A 290 -0.64 -6.98 1.41
C ALA A 290 -0.46 -6.84 -0.11
N THR A 291 0.11 -5.72 -0.54
CA THR A 291 0.41 -5.38 -1.94
C THR A 291 1.46 -6.29 -2.58
N ASP A 292 2.25 -7.05 -1.81
CA ASP A 292 3.18 -8.05 -2.36
C ASP A 292 2.47 -9.12 -3.22
N LEU A 293 1.18 -9.33 -3.00
CA LEU A 293 0.38 -10.33 -3.70
C LEU A 293 -0.25 -9.81 -4.98
N GLU A 294 -0.30 -8.48 -5.16
CA GLU A 294 -0.97 -7.86 -6.32
C GLU A 294 -0.39 -8.38 -7.64
N ALA A 295 0.94 -8.49 -7.73
CA ALA A 295 1.60 -8.94 -8.94
C ALA A 295 1.25 -10.38 -9.37
N LEU A 296 0.86 -11.24 -8.44
CA LEU A 296 0.35 -12.58 -8.79
C LEU A 296 -0.97 -12.50 -9.55
N SER A 297 -1.82 -11.53 -9.21
CA SER A 297 -3.13 -11.35 -9.88
C SER A 297 -3.03 -10.74 -11.29
N TYR A 298 -1.84 -10.27 -11.70
CA TYR A 298 -1.61 -9.78 -13.06
C TYR A 298 -1.60 -10.90 -14.10
N GLU A 299 -1.27 -12.13 -13.65
CA GLU A 299 -1.17 -13.27 -14.56
C GLU A 299 -2.55 -13.85 -14.90
N PRO A 300 -2.88 -14.01 -16.20
CA PRO A 300 -4.12 -14.62 -16.64
C PRO A 300 -4.30 -16.01 -16.08
N GLY A 301 -5.49 -16.27 -15.54
CA GLY A 301 -5.80 -17.58 -14.95
C GLY A 301 -5.24 -17.82 -13.55
N VAL A 302 -4.72 -16.78 -12.88
CA VAL A 302 -4.32 -16.85 -11.47
C VAL A 302 -5.37 -16.16 -10.61
N ASP A 303 -5.93 -16.89 -9.65
CA ASP A 303 -6.91 -16.44 -8.68
C ASP A 303 -6.25 -16.39 -7.30
N VAL A 304 -5.89 -15.21 -6.83
CA VAL A 304 -5.40 -14.98 -5.47
C VAL A 304 -6.55 -14.52 -4.61
N TYR A 305 -6.80 -15.17 -3.48
CA TYR A 305 -7.90 -14.84 -2.59
C TYR A 305 -7.49 -14.87 -1.12
N TRP A 306 -8.16 -14.05 -0.30
CA TRP A 306 -7.90 -13.98 1.13
C TRP A 306 -8.57 -15.13 1.87
N ALA A 307 -7.76 -15.95 2.57
CA ALA A 307 -8.19 -17.12 3.31
C ALA A 307 -8.08 -16.92 4.84
N ARG A 308 -9.11 -17.34 5.57
CA ARG A 308 -9.18 -17.33 7.04
C ARG A 308 -9.64 -18.64 7.65
N HIS A 309 -9.98 -19.63 6.81
CA HIS A 309 -10.46 -20.93 7.22
C HIS A 309 -9.64 -22.06 6.58
N PRO A 310 -9.43 -23.19 7.29
CA PRO A 310 -8.67 -24.33 6.77
C PRO A 310 -9.15 -24.84 5.42
N GLY A 311 -10.47 -24.95 5.21
CA GLY A 311 -11.04 -25.46 3.95
C GLY A 311 -10.69 -24.61 2.72
N GLU A 312 -10.42 -23.32 2.89
CA GLU A 312 -9.97 -22.43 1.81
C GLU A 312 -8.52 -22.76 1.40
N VAL A 313 -7.68 -23.11 2.39
CA VAL A 313 -6.29 -23.54 2.18
C VAL A 313 -6.23 -24.93 1.56
N GLU A 314 -7.07 -25.86 2.03
CA GLU A 314 -7.13 -27.24 1.53
C GLU A 314 -7.46 -27.31 0.03
N THR A 315 -8.36 -26.42 -0.43
CA THR A 315 -8.80 -26.36 -1.83
C THR A 315 -7.90 -25.54 -2.74
N ALA A 316 -6.89 -24.85 -2.20
CA ALA A 316 -5.93 -24.06 -2.96
C ALA A 316 -4.87 -24.94 -3.65
N ASP A 317 -4.29 -24.42 -4.72
CA ASP A 317 -3.14 -25.02 -5.42
C ASP A 317 -1.81 -24.62 -4.77
N ALA A 318 -1.78 -23.43 -4.17
CA ALA A 318 -0.65 -22.91 -3.40
C ALA A 318 -1.13 -22.05 -2.24
N VAL A 319 -0.25 -21.85 -1.26
CA VAL A 319 -0.51 -21.03 -0.07
C VAL A 319 0.56 -19.96 0.05
N VAL A 320 0.13 -18.73 0.33
CA VAL A 320 1.05 -17.62 0.66
C VAL A 320 0.75 -17.11 2.06
N LEU A 321 1.78 -17.02 2.88
CA LEU A 321 1.78 -16.33 4.16
C LEU A 321 2.41 -14.95 3.96
N PRO A 322 1.62 -13.87 3.90
CA PRO A 322 2.13 -12.52 3.68
C PRO A 322 2.91 -11.96 4.88
N GLY A 323 3.33 -10.69 4.78
CA GLY A 323 3.92 -9.95 5.89
C GLY A 323 2.96 -9.77 7.07
N SER A 324 3.53 -9.69 8.26
CA SER A 324 2.81 -9.43 9.51
C SER A 324 3.52 -8.36 10.32
N LYS A 325 2.77 -7.43 10.91
CA LYS A 325 3.32 -6.42 11.82
C LYS A 325 3.59 -6.97 13.23
N ASP A 326 2.92 -8.04 13.61
CA ASP A 326 3.11 -8.75 14.88
C ASP A 326 3.07 -10.25 14.62
N THR A 327 4.22 -10.78 14.24
CA THR A 327 4.38 -12.17 13.79
C THR A 327 3.96 -13.19 14.86
N LEU A 328 4.29 -12.93 16.14
CA LEU A 328 3.95 -13.85 17.23
C LEU A 328 2.44 -13.90 17.49
N ALA A 329 1.79 -12.75 17.55
CA ALA A 329 0.34 -12.69 17.75
C ALA A 329 -0.43 -13.28 16.57
N ASP A 330 0.01 -13.02 15.33
CA ASP A 330 -0.61 -13.59 14.14
C ASP A 330 -0.36 -15.10 14.01
N LEU A 331 0.80 -15.61 14.44
CA LEU A 331 1.05 -17.06 14.53
C LEU A 331 0.13 -17.73 15.56
N GLN A 332 -0.10 -17.12 16.71
CA GLN A 332 -1.06 -17.60 17.71
C GLN A 332 -2.48 -17.62 17.15
N TRP A 333 -2.87 -16.54 16.47
CA TRP A 333 -4.17 -16.46 15.81
C TRP A 333 -4.32 -17.57 14.74
N LEU A 334 -3.32 -17.78 13.90
CA LEU A 334 -3.29 -18.82 12.87
C LEU A 334 -3.53 -20.22 13.47
N ARG A 335 -2.89 -20.52 14.61
CA ARG A 335 -3.10 -21.75 15.38
C ARG A 335 -4.50 -21.86 15.96
N SER A 336 -5.02 -20.75 16.52
CA SER A 336 -6.38 -20.73 17.09
C SER A 336 -7.47 -21.03 16.06
N ARG A 337 -7.16 -20.82 14.76
CA ARG A 337 -8.06 -21.08 13.63
C ARG A 337 -7.82 -22.45 12.97
N GLY A 338 -6.79 -23.20 13.39
CA GLY A 338 -6.40 -24.46 12.77
C GLY A 338 -5.74 -24.31 11.39
N LEU A 339 -5.39 -23.08 11.02
CA LEU A 339 -4.72 -22.78 9.74
C LEU A 339 -3.27 -23.28 9.74
N ASP A 340 -2.62 -23.40 10.90
CA ASP A 340 -1.30 -24.01 11.07
C ASP A 340 -1.26 -25.43 10.51
N LYS A 341 -2.27 -26.23 10.83
CA LYS A 341 -2.40 -27.60 10.33
C LYS A 341 -2.67 -27.63 8.83
N ALA A 342 -3.54 -26.77 8.33
CA ALA A 342 -3.85 -26.70 6.91
C ALA A 342 -2.62 -26.29 6.07
N VAL A 343 -1.84 -25.31 6.52
CA VAL A 343 -0.60 -24.88 5.87
C VAL A 343 0.47 -25.97 5.90
N THR A 344 0.68 -26.62 7.06
CA THR A 344 1.66 -27.70 7.18
C THR A 344 1.27 -28.92 6.34
N GLN A 345 -0.01 -29.26 6.27
CA GLN A 345 -0.53 -30.32 5.39
C GLN A 345 -0.36 -29.98 3.91
N ALA A 346 -0.58 -28.72 3.51
CA ALA A 346 -0.33 -28.29 2.14
C ALA A 346 1.14 -28.49 1.74
N GLY A 347 2.09 -28.08 2.59
CA GLY A 347 3.52 -28.33 2.37
C GLY A 347 3.87 -29.82 2.32
N ALA A 348 3.34 -30.63 3.26
CA ALA A 348 3.55 -32.07 3.28
C ALA A 348 2.94 -32.79 2.04
N ALA A 349 1.86 -32.26 1.49
CA ALA A 349 1.26 -32.72 0.23
C ALA A 349 2.04 -32.28 -1.03
N GLY A 350 3.15 -31.56 -0.88
CA GLY A 350 3.98 -31.07 -1.98
C GLY A 350 3.42 -29.84 -2.71
N LYS A 351 2.39 -29.19 -2.18
CA LYS A 351 1.92 -27.91 -2.73
C LYS A 351 2.95 -26.81 -2.43
N MET A 352 3.02 -25.80 -3.31
CA MET A 352 3.86 -24.63 -3.06
C MET A 352 3.35 -23.85 -1.85
N VAL A 353 4.24 -23.56 -0.91
CA VAL A 353 4.01 -22.68 0.24
C VAL A 353 5.05 -21.57 0.21
N MET A 354 4.61 -20.32 0.19
CA MET A 354 5.47 -19.15 0.19
C MET A 354 5.25 -18.32 1.45
N GLY A 355 6.33 -18.00 2.17
CA GLY A 355 6.31 -17.04 3.27
C GLY A 355 7.02 -15.75 2.88
N LEU A 356 6.36 -14.61 3.10
CA LEU A 356 6.93 -13.28 2.88
C LEU A 356 7.09 -12.56 4.22
N CYS A 357 8.28 -12.07 4.53
CA CYS A 357 8.62 -11.31 5.74
C CYS A 357 8.13 -12.02 7.03
N GLY A 358 7.11 -11.49 7.72
CA GLY A 358 6.51 -12.17 8.88
C GLY A 358 5.98 -13.58 8.56
N GLY A 359 5.44 -13.80 7.37
CA GLY A 359 5.03 -15.13 6.91
C GLY A 359 6.20 -16.09 6.78
N TYR A 360 7.35 -15.65 6.27
CA TYR A 360 8.59 -16.43 6.26
C TYR A 360 9.03 -16.79 7.67
N GLN A 361 9.00 -15.82 8.58
CA GLN A 361 9.35 -16.05 9.98
C GLN A 361 8.46 -17.13 10.62
N MET A 362 7.13 -17.12 10.35
CA MET A 362 6.20 -18.12 10.84
C MET A 362 6.52 -19.54 10.32
N LEU A 363 7.06 -19.68 9.10
CA LEU A 363 7.45 -20.97 8.52
C LEU A 363 8.67 -21.59 9.22
N GLY A 364 9.47 -20.81 9.95
CA GLY A 364 10.66 -21.26 10.67
C GLY A 364 10.38 -22.27 11.77
N CYS A 365 11.44 -22.85 12.32
CA CYS A 365 11.35 -23.77 13.47
C CYS A 365 11.08 -23.03 14.77
N PHE A 366 11.77 -21.91 14.98
CA PHE A 366 11.71 -21.15 16.24
C PHE A 366 11.71 -19.66 15.98
N LEU A 367 10.89 -18.94 16.76
CA LEU A 367 10.87 -17.48 16.87
C LEU A 367 11.31 -17.14 18.30
N VAL A 368 12.42 -16.42 18.43
CA VAL A 368 13.04 -16.12 19.74
C VAL A 368 12.99 -14.61 19.95
N ASP A 369 12.28 -14.21 21.01
CA ASP A 369 12.18 -12.82 21.46
C ASP A 369 12.68 -12.73 22.91
N GLU A 370 13.75 -11.98 23.13
CA GLU A 370 14.46 -11.88 24.42
C GLU A 370 14.73 -13.27 25.06
N ALA A 371 13.97 -13.64 26.09
CA ALA A 371 14.11 -14.90 26.82
C ALA A 371 13.08 -15.96 26.39
N GLU A 372 12.10 -15.62 25.57
CA GLU A 372 11.04 -16.52 25.16
C GLU A 372 11.33 -17.12 23.78
N SER A 373 11.07 -18.41 23.63
CA SER A 373 11.15 -19.12 22.36
C SER A 373 9.81 -19.76 22.03
N VAL A 374 9.24 -19.35 20.91
CA VAL A 374 7.99 -19.89 20.38
C VAL A 374 8.29 -20.77 19.18
N SER A 375 7.73 -21.98 19.14
CA SER A 375 7.84 -22.82 17.94
C SER A 375 7.13 -22.16 16.78
N GLY A 376 7.77 -22.13 15.60
CA GLY A 376 7.11 -21.76 14.34
C GLY A 376 6.30 -22.93 13.76
N LEU A 377 6.05 -22.90 12.45
CA LEU A 377 5.36 -23.99 11.74
C LEU A 377 6.31 -25.17 11.42
N GLY A 378 7.64 -24.95 11.53
CA GLY A 378 8.66 -25.98 11.31
C GLY A 378 8.79 -26.47 9.86
N LEU A 379 8.33 -25.68 8.90
CA LEU A 379 8.41 -26.01 7.48
C LEU A 379 9.74 -25.62 6.85
N LEU A 380 10.42 -24.63 7.43
CA LEU A 380 11.76 -24.19 7.04
C LEU A 380 12.73 -24.34 8.21
N PRO A 381 13.95 -24.89 7.99
CA PRO A 381 14.95 -25.11 9.03
C PRO A 381 15.70 -23.83 9.37
N VAL A 382 14.96 -22.82 9.83
CA VAL A 382 15.49 -21.53 10.24
C VAL A 382 15.01 -21.17 11.63
N LYS A 383 15.88 -20.45 12.37
CA LYS A 383 15.56 -19.82 13.65
C LYS A 383 15.52 -18.32 13.41
N ILE A 384 14.47 -17.67 13.85
CA ILE A 384 14.32 -16.21 13.82
C ILE A 384 14.64 -15.66 15.20
N CYS A 385 15.60 -14.75 15.28
CA CYS A 385 15.94 -14.04 16.53
C CYS A 385 15.53 -12.58 16.37
N TYR A 386 14.56 -12.12 17.16
CA TYR A 386 14.19 -10.71 17.19
C TYR A 386 15.26 -9.91 17.90
N ALA A 387 15.66 -8.79 17.28
CA ALA A 387 16.60 -7.84 17.81
C ALA A 387 15.95 -6.46 17.89
N SER A 388 16.51 -5.57 18.69
CA SER A 388 16.04 -4.19 18.83
C SER A 388 16.23 -3.34 17.55
N THR A 389 17.07 -3.80 16.63
CA THR A 389 17.34 -3.11 15.35
C THR A 389 16.44 -3.63 14.25
N LYS A 390 15.73 -2.70 13.61
CA LYS A 390 14.90 -2.95 12.44
C LYS A 390 15.73 -2.81 11.18
N THR A 391 15.61 -3.78 10.26
CA THR A 391 16.13 -3.68 8.90
C THR A 391 15.17 -2.87 8.04
N VAL A 392 15.68 -1.82 7.38
CA VAL A 392 14.98 -1.02 6.36
C VAL A 392 15.99 -0.77 5.24
N ALA A 393 15.89 -1.51 4.15
CA ALA A 393 16.87 -1.47 3.08
C ALA A 393 16.24 -1.86 1.73
N GLU A 394 16.79 -1.33 0.64
CA GLU A 394 16.55 -1.88 -0.69
C GLU A 394 17.24 -3.23 -0.82
N PHE A 395 16.59 -4.17 -1.50
CA PHE A 395 17.15 -5.48 -1.85
C PHE A 395 17.52 -5.51 -3.33
N SER A 396 18.75 -5.91 -3.61
CA SER A 396 19.22 -6.23 -4.96
C SER A 396 20.02 -7.51 -4.92
N GLY A 397 19.62 -8.48 -5.72
CA GLY A 397 20.23 -9.80 -5.69
C GLY A 397 19.70 -10.72 -6.79
N SER A 398 19.75 -12.02 -6.53
CA SER A 398 19.26 -13.03 -7.46
C SER A 398 18.69 -14.25 -6.74
N LEU A 399 17.76 -14.93 -7.41
CA LEU A 399 17.27 -16.23 -6.98
C LEU A 399 18.40 -17.27 -7.11
N VAL A 400 18.61 -18.06 -6.06
CA VAL A 400 19.58 -19.16 -6.09
C VAL A 400 19.12 -20.20 -7.10
N SER A 401 20.06 -20.67 -7.94
CA SER A 401 19.78 -21.63 -9.00
C SER A 401 18.97 -22.82 -8.50
N LEU A 402 17.84 -23.09 -9.15
CA LEU A 402 17.03 -24.26 -8.85
C LEU A 402 17.68 -25.50 -9.52
N PRO A 403 17.67 -26.68 -8.86
CA PRO A 403 18.07 -27.90 -9.53
C PRO A 403 17.23 -28.09 -10.79
N ALA A 404 17.88 -28.37 -11.91
CA ALA A 404 17.21 -28.54 -13.19
C ALA A 404 16.25 -29.74 -13.13
N GLY A 405 15.01 -29.50 -12.75
CA GLY A 405 13.89 -30.41 -12.87
C GLY A 405 13.42 -30.46 -14.31
N GLY A 406 13.96 -31.37 -15.12
CA GLY A 406 13.27 -31.89 -16.31
C GLY A 406 13.48 -31.21 -17.66
N VAL A 407 14.49 -30.37 -17.88
CA VAL A 407 14.90 -30.01 -19.25
C VAL A 407 16.34 -30.48 -19.46
N GLN A 408 16.50 -31.65 -20.02
CA GLN A 408 17.79 -32.10 -20.54
C GLN A 408 18.18 -31.16 -21.68
N GLY A 409 19.24 -30.36 -21.52
CA GLY A 409 19.86 -29.73 -22.67
C GLY A 409 20.53 -28.37 -22.50
N SER A 410 20.46 -27.66 -21.38
CA SER A 410 21.24 -26.42 -21.25
C SER A 410 22.09 -26.41 -19.97
N ALA A 411 23.41 -26.44 -20.15
CA ALA A 411 24.42 -26.39 -19.09
C ALA A 411 24.67 -24.97 -18.55
N GLN A 412 23.83 -24.00 -18.82
CA GLN A 412 23.94 -22.64 -18.28
C GLN A 412 22.94 -22.43 -17.14
N ALA A 413 23.45 -22.15 -15.95
CA ALA A 413 22.64 -21.74 -14.82
C ALA A 413 21.91 -20.43 -15.19
N VAL A 414 20.58 -20.49 -15.26
CA VAL A 414 19.77 -19.27 -15.49
C VAL A 414 19.73 -18.50 -14.17
N THR A 415 20.26 -17.28 -14.19
CA THR A 415 20.16 -16.36 -13.07
C THR A 415 18.91 -15.51 -13.19
N TYR A 416 18.08 -15.48 -12.16
CA TYR A 416 16.89 -14.65 -12.07
C TYR A 416 17.19 -13.45 -11.17
N PRO A 417 17.39 -12.24 -11.69
CA PRO A 417 17.60 -11.06 -10.87
C PRO A 417 16.35 -10.74 -10.05
N VAL A 418 16.57 -10.30 -8.82
CA VAL A 418 15.52 -9.89 -7.87
C VAL A 418 15.81 -8.49 -7.38
N GLN A 419 14.83 -7.62 -7.51
CA GLN A 419 14.81 -6.29 -6.91
C GLN A 419 13.62 -6.23 -5.95
N GLY A 420 13.81 -5.59 -4.80
CA GLY A 420 12.79 -5.46 -3.79
C GLY A 420 13.27 -4.62 -2.61
N TYR A 421 12.71 -4.86 -1.45
CA TYR A 421 13.10 -4.16 -0.23
C TYR A 421 12.82 -5.02 1.00
N GLU A 422 13.47 -4.70 2.10
CA GLU A 422 13.29 -5.35 3.39
C GLU A 422 12.86 -4.36 4.45
N ILE A 423 11.77 -4.71 5.16
CA ILE A 423 11.27 -3.98 6.33
C ILE A 423 10.88 -5.03 7.37
N HIS A 424 11.80 -5.40 8.25
CA HIS A 424 11.53 -6.42 9.26
C HIS A 424 12.32 -6.21 10.55
N GLU A 425 11.83 -6.80 11.61
CA GLU A 425 12.51 -7.00 12.87
C GLU A 425 12.89 -8.49 12.95
N GLY A 426 14.08 -8.80 13.44
CA GLY A 426 14.57 -10.17 13.54
C GLY A 426 15.50 -10.59 12.40
N CYS A 427 16.45 -11.44 12.75
CA CYS A 427 17.44 -12.02 11.86
C CYS A 427 17.23 -13.52 11.73
N SER A 428 17.37 -14.06 10.52
CA SER A 428 17.31 -15.49 10.25
C SER A 428 18.66 -16.15 10.48
N THR A 429 18.65 -17.28 11.18
CA THR A 429 19.81 -18.17 11.31
C THR A 429 19.43 -19.52 10.71
N TYR A 430 20.20 -19.99 9.76
CA TYR A 430 20.00 -21.29 9.13
C TYR A 430 20.37 -22.40 10.11
N LEU A 431 19.49 -23.38 10.27
CA LEU A 431 19.77 -24.65 10.94
C LEU A 431 20.18 -25.70 9.91
N ASP A 432 19.62 -25.63 8.72
CA ASP A 432 19.83 -26.43 7.52
C ASP A 432 19.13 -25.74 6.34
N GLY A 433 19.09 -26.37 5.15
CA GLY A 433 18.38 -25.87 3.98
C GLY A 433 19.23 -25.00 3.07
N GLU A 434 18.64 -24.58 1.96
CA GLU A 434 19.29 -23.74 0.96
C GLU A 434 18.76 -22.30 1.05
N PRO A 435 19.60 -21.28 0.84
CA PRO A 435 19.09 -19.92 0.70
C PRO A 435 18.16 -19.84 -0.51
N LEU A 436 17.15 -18.98 -0.43
CA LEU A 436 16.26 -18.70 -1.56
C LEU A 436 16.87 -17.67 -2.49
N LEU A 437 17.44 -16.62 -1.93
CA LEU A 437 18.06 -15.51 -2.62
C LEU A 437 19.51 -15.34 -2.18
N ASN A 438 20.31 -14.68 -3.03
CA ASN A 438 21.59 -14.10 -2.64
C ASN A 438 21.56 -12.61 -2.98
N TYR A 439 22.08 -11.78 -2.07
CA TYR A 439 22.43 -10.41 -2.38
C TYR A 439 23.50 -10.33 -3.47
N THR A 440 23.70 -9.15 -4.04
CA THR A 440 24.75 -8.92 -5.06
C THR A 440 26.16 -9.18 -4.56
N ASP A 441 26.40 -9.09 -3.25
CA ASP A 441 27.67 -9.43 -2.59
C ASP A 441 27.82 -10.92 -2.26
N GLY A 442 26.81 -11.74 -2.57
CA GLY A 442 26.76 -13.17 -2.30
C GLY A 442 26.21 -13.54 -0.91
N THR A 443 25.84 -12.57 -0.07
CA THR A 443 25.21 -12.85 1.23
C THR A 443 23.88 -13.57 1.02
N PRO A 444 23.62 -14.70 1.73
CA PRO A 444 22.39 -15.47 1.57
C PRO A 444 21.20 -14.79 2.24
N GLU A 445 20.03 -14.90 1.61
CA GLU A 445 18.75 -14.41 2.13
C GLU A 445 17.63 -15.44 1.88
N GLY A 446 16.63 -15.47 2.81
CA GLY A 446 15.52 -16.40 2.73
C GLY A 446 15.94 -17.85 2.87
N CYS A 447 15.00 -18.77 2.76
CA CYS A 447 15.28 -20.22 2.85
C CYS A 447 14.30 -20.98 1.97
N ARG A 448 14.74 -22.12 1.41
CA ARG A 448 13.85 -23.05 0.71
C ARG A 448 14.14 -24.49 1.09
N VAL A 449 13.07 -25.29 1.15
CA VAL A 449 13.09 -26.75 1.26
C VAL A 449 12.00 -27.32 0.36
N GLY A 450 12.39 -27.93 -0.74
CA GLY A 450 11.44 -28.46 -1.72
C GLY A 450 10.47 -27.39 -2.26
N THR A 451 9.19 -27.57 -1.99
CA THR A 451 8.11 -26.66 -2.40
C THR A 451 7.81 -25.56 -1.37
N VAL A 452 8.52 -25.51 -0.26
CA VAL A 452 8.35 -24.46 0.76
C VAL A 452 9.45 -23.42 0.62
N TRP A 453 9.07 -22.19 0.34
CA TRP A 453 9.98 -21.05 0.13
C TRP A 453 9.65 -19.91 1.10
N GLY A 454 10.65 -19.18 1.51
CA GLY A 454 10.45 -17.99 2.37
C GLY A 454 11.55 -16.96 2.20
N THR A 455 11.20 -15.68 2.27
CA THR A 455 12.13 -14.55 2.15
C THR A 455 11.62 -13.34 2.93
N HIS A 456 12.52 -12.47 3.39
CA HIS A 456 12.16 -11.14 3.90
C HIS A 456 11.94 -10.13 2.77
N CYS A 457 12.39 -10.44 1.54
CA CYS A 457 12.30 -9.53 0.40
C CYS A 457 10.84 -9.29 0.00
N HIS A 458 10.35 -8.08 0.28
CA HIS A 458 9.10 -7.55 -0.28
C HIS A 458 9.28 -7.21 -1.75
N GLY A 459 8.20 -7.31 -2.54
CA GLY A 459 8.27 -7.13 -3.98
C GLY A 459 8.80 -8.37 -4.73
N PHE A 460 8.95 -9.53 -4.06
CA PHE A 460 9.44 -10.76 -4.68
C PHE A 460 8.67 -11.11 -5.96
N PHE A 461 7.34 -11.08 -5.91
CA PHE A 461 6.49 -11.36 -7.07
C PHE A 461 6.42 -10.22 -8.11
N HIS A 462 6.94 -9.05 -7.79
CA HIS A 462 7.03 -7.95 -8.74
C HIS A 462 8.09 -8.20 -9.83
N ASN A 463 9.02 -9.13 -9.57
CA ASN A 463 10.02 -9.59 -10.54
C ASN A 463 9.39 -10.61 -11.50
N ASP A 464 9.07 -10.18 -12.72
CA ASP A 464 8.24 -10.89 -13.68
C ASP A 464 8.71 -12.34 -13.97
N ALA A 465 10.00 -12.53 -14.20
CA ALA A 465 10.57 -13.85 -14.48
C ALA A 465 10.51 -14.78 -13.24
N VAL A 466 10.72 -14.23 -12.05
CA VAL A 466 10.63 -14.97 -10.76
C VAL A 466 9.19 -15.35 -10.47
N ARG A 467 8.24 -14.43 -10.67
CA ARG A 467 6.80 -14.67 -10.54
C ARG A 467 6.36 -15.81 -11.45
N GLN A 468 6.72 -15.76 -12.73
CA GLN A 468 6.40 -16.85 -13.67
C GLN A 468 7.07 -18.17 -13.31
N LEU A 469 8.32 -18.14 -12.86
CA LEU A 469 9.00 -19.35 -12.39
C LEU A 469 8.25 -19.98 -11.22
N TRP A 470 7.87 -19.18 -10.22
CA TRP A 470 7.11 -19.67 -9.07
C TRP A 470 5.75 -20.25 -9.48
N LEU A 471 5.01 -19.60 -10.38
CA LEU A 471 3.73 -20.09 -10.89
C LEU A 471 3.88 -21.40 -11.69
N ARG A 472 4.97 -21.59 -12.45
CA ARG A 472 5.29 -22.88 -13.09
C ARG A 472 5.46 -23.97 -12.04
N HIS A 473 6.18 -23.71 -10.95
CA HIS A 473 6.31 -24.66 -9.85
C HIS A 473 4.98 -24.96 -9.19
N VAL A 474 4.11 -23.98 -8.99
CA VAL A 474 2.74 -24.21 -8.50
C VAL A 474 2.00 -25.15 -9.43
N ALA A 475 1.94 -24.86 -10.73
CA ALA A 475 1.22 -25.69 -11.69
C ALA A 475 1.76 -27.14 -11.72
N GLN A 476 3.08 -27.31 -11.69
CA GLN A 476 3.75 -28.62 -11.67
C GLN A 476 3.45 -29.40 -10.39
N SER A 477 3.49 -28.75 -9.23
CA SER A 477 3.29 -29.41 -7.93
C SER A 477 1.89 -30.00 -7.76
N VAL A 478 0.89 -29.45 -8.47
CA VAL A 478 -0.50 -29.91 -8.43
C VAL A 478 -0.97 -30.57 -9.73
N GLY A 479 -0.05 -30.81 -10.69
CA GLY A 479 -0.35 -31.49 -11.95
C GLY A 479 -1.28 -30.74 -12.91
N LYS A 480 -1.36 -29.41 -12.82
CA LYS A 480 -2.20 -28.56 -13.69
C LYS A 480 -1.51 -28.24 -15.02
N THR A 481 -1.38 -29.25 -15.89
CA THR A 481 -0.72 -29.12 -17.20
C THR A 481 -1.45 -28.20 -18.18
N GLY A 482 -2.72 -27.92 -17.95
CA GLY A 482 -3.51 -26.98 -18.77
C GLY A 482 -3.35 -25.51 -18.38
N PHE A 483 -2.57 -25.20 -17.35
CA PHE A 483 -2.24 -23.81 -17.02
C PHE A 483 -1.14 -23.29 -17.96
N VAL A 484 -1.38 -22.13 -18.56
CA VAL A 484 -0.48 -21.49 -19.52
C VAL A 484 -0.16 -20.08 -19.05
N LEU A 485 1.11 -19.79 -18.92
CA LEU A 485 1.62 -18.43 -18.66
C LEU A 485 1.63 -17.59 -19.94
N HIS A 486 1.46 -16.30 -19.76
CA HIS A 486 1.56 -15.35 -20.88
C HIS A 486 3.02 -15.20 -21.34
N GLU A 487 3.24 -15.21 -22.66
CA GLU A 487 4.56 -14.94 -23.25
C GLU A 487 4.46 -13.76 -24.25
N PRO A 488 5.31 -12.73 -24.12
CA PRO A 488 6.33 -12.53 -23.07
C PRO A 488 5.72 -12.34 -21.67
N PRO A 489 6.51 -12.44 -20.57
CA PRO A 489 6.02 -12.16 -19.22
C PRO A 489 5.30 -10.84 -19.12
N ILE A 490 4.19 -10.82 -18.37
CA ILE A 490 3.45 -9.58 -18.11
C ILE A 490 4.33 -8.70 -17.21
N SER A 491 4.62 -7.49 -17.65
CA SER A 491 5.38 -6.55 -16.85
C SER A 491 4.53 -5.99 -15.71
N ALA A 492 4.93 -6.26 -14.46
CA ALA A 492 4.26 -5.71 -13.29
C ALA A 492 4.28 -4.18 -13.31
N THR A 493 5.41 -3.58 -13.68
CA THR A 493 5.54 -2.12 -13.82
C THR A 493 4.57 -1.56 -14.87
N ALA A 494 4.45 -2.20 -16.03
CA ALA A 494 3.52 -1.73 -17.07
C ALA A 494 2.04 -1.83 -16.62
N VAL A 495 1.67 -2.87 -15.86
CA VAL A 495 0.32 -2.98 -15.27
C VAL A 495 0.07 -1.85 -14.28
N GLU A 496 1.02 -1.56 -13.40
CA GLU A 496 0.91 -0.46 -12.43
C GLU A 496 0.80 0.90 -13.12
N GLU A 497 1.61 1.15 -14.15
CA GLU A 497 1.54 2.36 -14.98
C GLU A 497 0.18 2.50 -15.65
N ALA A 498 -0.35 1.41 -16.20
CA ALA A 498 -1.68 1.41 -16.82
C ALA A 498 -2.80 1.71 -15.80
N GLN A 499 -2.66 1.26 -14.55
CA GLN A 499 -3.60 1.61 -13.48
C GLN A 499 -3.54 3.10 -13.12
N VAL A 500 -2.35 3.70 -13.07
CA VAL A 500 -2.18 5.15 -12.87
C VAL A 500 -2.75 5.94 -14.06
N ASP A 501 -2.52 5.48 -15.29
CA ASP A 501 -3.06 6.10 -16.50
C ASP A 501 -4.60 6.02 -16.56
N LEU A 502 -5.19 4.94 -16.07
CA LEU A 502 -6.65 4.82 -15.95
C LEU A 502 -7.22 5.94 -15.05
N LEU A 503 -6.58 6.20 -13.91
CA LEU A 503 -6.96 7.30 -13.02
C LEU A 503 -6.75 8.66 -13.69
N ARG A 504 -5.60 8.85 -14.32
CA ARG A 504 -5.25 10.08 -15.03
C ARG A 504 -6.32 10.43 -16.08
N CYS A 505 -6.69 9.47 -16.93
CA CYS A 505 -7.70 9.67 -17.96
C CYS A 505 -9.08 10.01 -17.37
N ALA A 506 -9.47 9.39 -16.26
CA ALA A 506 -10.75 9.65 -15.62
C ALA A 506 -10.87 11.08 -15.06
N ILE A 507 -9.76 11.64 -14.55
CA ILE A 507 -9.75 12.97 -13.92
C ILE A 507 -9.46 14.08 -14.91
N ASP A 508 -8.57 13.86 -15.90
CA ASP A 508 -8.15 14.90 -16.85
C ASP A 508 -9.32 15.43 -17.71
N HIS A 509 -10.31 14.57 -17.95
CA HIS A 509 -11.52 14.92 -18.71
C HIS A 509 -12.73 15.27 -17.82
N CYS A 510 -12.58 15.21 -16.50
CA CYS A 510 -13.64 15.56 -15.58
C CYS A 510 -13.94 17.08 -15.68
N PRO A 511 -15.16 17.49 -16.05
CA PRO A 511 -15.50 18.91 -16.16
C PRO A 511 -15.46 19.57 -14.79
N ALA A 512 -15.03 20.85 -14.74
CA ALA A 512 -15.30 21.69 -13.60
C ALA A 512 -16.77 22.10 -13.62
N ARG A 513 -17.33 22.22 -12.43
CA ARG A 513 -18.65 22.77 -12.19
C ARG A 513 -18.64 24.28 -12.02
#